data_089528655d76f1d8aedf745f3ee7714c
#
_entry.id   089528655d76f1d8aedf745f3ee7714c
#
_cell.length_a   1.000
_cell.length_b   1.000
_cell.length_c   1.000
_cell.angle_alpha   90.00
_cell.angle_beta   90.00
_cell.angle_gamma   90.00
#
_symmetry.space_group_name_H-M   'P 1'
#
loop_
_entity.id
_entity.type
_entity.pdbx_description
1 polymer ?
#
loop_
_entity_poly.entity_id
_entity_poly.type
_entity_poly.pdbx_seq_one_letter_code
_entity_poly.pdbx_strand_id
1 'polypeptide(L)'
;MMTTPAPQIKRIIVAISGASGAVYGVRLLQNLRDLGHVQTHLVVSDAGWLNVQQELDLPRTQVEALADVVHPVRDIGSTIASGSFRCDGMVIAPCSMRTLAAVAHGLSDNLITRAADVMLKERRRLILMVRETPLNLAHLRNMTSVTEMGGIVFPPVPGFYQRPQTIEEMVGHTVSRVMDLLDFPQADAVRWNGLA
;
A
#
# COMPACT_ATOMS: atom_id res chain seq x y z
N MET A 1 -32.81 -8.16 23.90
CA MET A 1 -31.40 -8.54 23.72
C MET A 1 -30.87 -7.76 22.50
N MET A 2 -30.01 -6.81 22.70
CA MET A 2 -29.34 -6.13 21.59
C MET A 2 -28.26 -7.08 21.05
N THR A 3 -28.48 -7.60 19.86
CA THR A 3 -27.45 -8.38 19.16
C THR A 3 -26.31 -7.43 18.79
N THR A 4 -25.15 -7.62 19.38
CA THR A 4 -23.93 -6.93 18.95
C THR A 4 -23.74 -7.25 17.46
N PRO A 5 -23.70 -6.26 16.56
CA PRO A 5 -23.46 -6.52 15.15
C PRO A 5 -22.13 -7.25 14.99
N ALA A 6 -22.09 -8.27 14.15
CA ALA A 6 -20.86 -8.97 13.83
C ALA A 6 -19.79 -7.94 13.37
N PRO A 7 -18.53 -8.10 13.77
CA PRO A 7 -17.48 -7.16 13.38
C PRO A 7 -17.44 -7.05 11.86
N GLN A 8 -17.57 -5.82 11.36
CA GLN A 8 -17.55 -5.56 9.93
C GLN A 8 -16.13 -5.86 9.42
N ILE A 9 -16.01 -6.82 8.50
CA ILE A 9 -14.71 -7.15 7.87
C ILE A 9 -14.21 -5.92 7.13
N LYS A 10 -13.05 -5.41 7.52
CA LYS A 10 -12.36 -4.33 6.81
C LYS A 10 -11.70 -4.87 5.55
N ARG A 11 -11.73 -4.08 4.46
CA ARG A 11 -11.13 -4.46 3.17
C ARG A 11 -10.01 -3.50 2.82
N ILE A 12 -8.83 -4.05 2.53
CA ILE A 12 -7.64 -3.27 2.16
C ILE A 12 -7.13 -3.73 0.81
N ILE A 13 -6.89 -2.77 -0.07
CA ILE A 13 -6.22 -3.02 -1.35
C ILE A 13 -4.72 -2.80 -1.15
N VAL A 14 -3.93 -3.79 -1.49
CA VAL A 14 -2.47 -3.69 -1.57
C VAL A 14 -2.06 -3.78 -3.03
N ALA A 15 -1.39 -2.75 -3.53
CA ALA A 15 -0.87 -2.72 -4.88
C ALA A 15 0.66 -2.69 -4.86
N ILE A 16 1.31 -3.45 -5.76
CA ILE A 16 2.77 -3.46 -5.95
C ILE A 16 3.06 -2.96 -7.35
N SER A 17 3.74 -1.82 -7.46
CA SER A 17 4.12 -1.27 -8.77
C SER A 17 5.62 -1.39 -9.04
N GLY A 18 6.09 -0.94 -10.21
CA GLY A 18 7.44 -1.15 -10.69
C GLY A 18 8.47 -0.17 -10.10
N ALA A 19 8.62 -0.14 -8.79
CA ALA A 19 9.72 0.52 -8.10
C ALA A 19 10.41 -0.47 -7.17
N SER A 20 11.68 -0.26 -6.83
CA SER A 20 12.38 -1.09 -5.83
C SER A 20 11.71 -0.95 -4.46
N GLY A 21 11.73 -2.02 -3.67
CA GLY A 21 11.09 -2.09 -2.37
C GLY A 21 9.82 -2.97 -2.35
N ALA A 22 9.74 -3.99 -3.21
CA ALA A 22 8.65 -4.97 -3.20
C ALA A 22 8.43 -5.61 -1.82
N VAL A 23 9.47 -5.65 -0.99
CA VAL A 23 9.44 -6.13 0.38
C VAL A 23 8.39 -5.41 1.26
N TYR A 24 8.15 -4.11 1.03
CA TYR A 24 7.15 -3.36 1.80
C TYR A 24 5.73 -3.86 1.54
N GLY A 25 5.39 -4.11 0.27
CA GLY A 25 4.08 -4.64 -0.10
C GLY A 25 3.86 -6.07 0.41
N VAL A 26 4.87 -6.91 0.30
CA VAL A 26 4.83 -8.30 0.80
C VAL A 26 4.71 -8.33 2.34
N ARG A 27 5.51 -7.54 3.06
CA ARG A 27 5.42 -7.44 4.52
C ARG A 27 4.07 -6.89 4.98
N LEU A 28 3.52 -5.90 4.26
CA LEU A 28 2.19 -5.35 4.57
C LEU A 28 1.10 -6.42 4.42
N LEU A 29 1.14 -7.23 3.36
CA LEU A 29 0.20 -8.35 3.18
C LEU A 29 0.31 -9.37 4.33
N GLN A 30 1.52 -9.74 4.73
CA GLN A 30 1.75 -10.63 5.89
C GLN A 30 1.11 -10.07 7.15
N ASN A 31 1.41 -8.81 7.50
CA ASN A 31 0.89 -8.18 8.70
C ASN A 31 -0.65 -8.05 8.68
N LEU A 32 -1.25 -7.73 7.53
CA LEU A 32 -2.71 -7.65 7.40
C LEU A 32 -3.37 -9.03 7.56
N ARG A 33 -2.75 -10.08 7.01
CA ARG A 33 -3.20 -11.46 7.15
C ARG A 33 -3.17 -11.94 8.59
N ASP A 34 -2.10 -11.60 9.33
CA ASP A 34 -1.91 -12.01 10.73
C ASP A 34 -2.97 -11.42 11.65
N LEU A 35 -3.63 -10.31 11.27
CA LEU A 35 -4.76 -9.74 12.01
C LEU A 35 -6.01 -10.64 11.98
N GLY A 36 -6.18 -11.50 10.98
CA GLY A 36 -7.27 -12.49 10.88
C GLY A 36 -8.68 -11.94 10.65
N HIS A 37 -8.86 -10.63 10.60
CA HIS A 37 -10.17 -9.96 10.42
C HIS A 37 -10.18 -8.90 9.31
N VAL A 38 -9.17 -8.90 8.45
CA VAL A 38 -9.03 -8.01 7.30
C VAL A 38 -9.08 -8.85 6.03
N GLN A 39 -9.90 -8.45 5.07
CA GLN A 39 -9.90 -9.02 3.72
C GLN A 39 -8.95 -8.21 2.84
N THR A 40 -7.96 -8.87 2.28
CA THR A 40 -6.93 -8.25 1.43
C THR A 40 -7.19 -8.47 -0.05
N HIS A 41 -7.03 -7.41 -0.85
CA HIS A 41 -7.14 -7.43 -2.30
C HIS A 41 -5.79 -7.05 -2.89
N LEU A 42 -5.14 -7.97 -3.62
CA LEU A 42 -3.82 -7.76 -4.20
C LEU A 42 -3.91 -7.43 -5.69
N VAL A 43 -3.18 -6.40 -6.12
CA VAL A 43 -2.94 -6.08 -7.53
C VAL A 43 -1.45 -5.81 -7.74
N VAL A 44 -0.82 -6.55 -8.64
CA VAL A 44 0.61 -6.36 -8.92
C VAL A 44 0.79 -6.04 -10.41
N SER A 45 1.54 -4.98 -10.72
CA SER A 45 1.88 -4.66 -12.11
C SER A 45 2.91 -5.64 -12.68
N ASP A 46 3.02 -5.73 -14.02
CA ASP A 46 4.02 -6.58 -14.66
C ASP A 46 5.44 -6.24 -14.17
N ALA A 47 5.76 -4.93 -14.05
CA ALA A 47 7.03 -4.48 -13.49
C ALA A 47 7.16 -4.76 -11.97
N GLY A 48 6.05 -4.76 -11.23
CA GLY A 48 6.02 -5.16 -9.82
C GLY A 48 6.41 -6.63 -9.63
N TRP A 49 5.92 -7.50 -10.49
CA TRP A 49 6.30 -8.92 -10.47
C TRP A 49 7.78 -9.14 -10.76
N LEU A 50 8.37 -8.37 -11.70
CA LEU A 50 9.82 -8.42 -11.95
C LEU A 50 10.62 -8.04 -10.70
N ASN A 51 10.18 -7.00 -9.98
CA ASN A 51 10.85 -6.58 -8.74
C ASN A 51 10.68 -7.61 -7.61
N VAL A 52 9.50 -8.20 -7.44
CA VAL A 52 9.28 -9.30 -6.47
C VAL A 52 10.26 -10.43 -6.73
N GLN A 53 10.38 -10.87 -7.98
CA GLN A 53 11.32 -11.95 -8.34
C GLN A 53 12.78 -11.55 -8.11
N GLN A 54 13.17 -10.35 -8.52
CA GLN A 54 14.56 -9.88 -8.46
C GLN A 54 15.03 -9.58 -7.03
N GLU A 55 14.16 -8.99 -6.20
CA GLU A 55 14.53 -8.49 -4.87
C GLU A 55 14.32 -9.52 -3.77
N LEU A 56 13.33 -10.41 -3.92
CA LEU A 56 12.90 -11.31 -2.84
C LEU A 56 13.08 -12.79 -3.18
N ASP A 57 13.36 -13.11 -4.45
CA ASP A 57 13.41 -14.50 -4.95
C ASP A 57 12.15 -15.33 -4.56
N LEU A 58 10.99 -14.67 -4.52
CA LEU A 58 9.72 -15.29 -4.17
C LEU A 58 8.93 -15.64 -5.43
N PRO A 59 8.46 -16.88 -5.56
CA PRO A 59 7.57 -17.25 -6.64
C PRO A 59 6.23 -16.50 -6.49
N ARG A 60 5.65 -16.11 -7.62
CA ARG A 60 4.38 -15.41 -7.70
C ARG A 60 3.28 -16.04 -6.84
N THR A 61 3.16 -17.37 -6.88
CA THR A 61 2.16 -18.14 -6.12
C THR A 61 2.29 -17.95 -4.61
N GLN A 62 3.49 -17.75 -4.07
CA GLN A 62 3.70 -17.51 -2.65
C GLN A 62 3.20 -16.10 -2.25
N VAL A 63 3.44 -15.09 -3.08
CA VAL A 63 2.95 -13.74 -2.80
C VAL A 63 1.43 -13.67 -2.97
N GLU A 64 0.88 -14.29 -4.00
CA GLU A 64 -0.57 -14.37 -4.20
C GLU A 64 -1.29 -15.08 -3.04
N ALA A 65 -0.66 -16.11 -2.46
CA ALA A 65 -1.22 -16.84 -1.31
C ALA A 65 -1.28 -15.99 -0.01
N LEU A 66 -0.65 -14.83 0.05
CA LEU A 66 -0.75 -13.90 1.18
C LEU A 66 -2.06 -13.09 1.15
N ALA A 67 -2.72 -13.00 0.00
CA ALA A 67 -3.93 -12.21 -0.18
C ALA A 67 -5.18 -13.09 -0.26
N ASP A 68 -6.32 -12.55 0.19
CA ASP A 68 -7.61 -13.24 0.08
C ASP A 68 -8.15 -13.22 -1.35
N VAL A 69 -7.91 -12.12 -2.08
CA VAL A 69 -8.34 -11.92 -3.46
C VAL A 69 -7.20 -11.33 -4.28
N VAL A 70 -6.90 -11.95 -5.41
CA VAL A 70 -5.90 -11.47 -6.36
C VAL A 70 -6.58 -10.99 -7.63
N HIS A 71 -6.24 -9.81 -8.09
CA HIS A 71 -6.82 -9.21 -9.30
C HIS A 71 -5.76 -9.03 -10.39
N PRO A 72 -6.04 -9.44 -11.64
CA PRO A 72 -5.18 -9.10 -12.77
C PRO A 72 -5.11 -7.58 -12.97
N VAL A 73 -3.91 -7.05 -13.18
CA VAL A 73 -3.69 -5.59 -13.31
C VAL A 73 -4.46 -4.96 -14.50
N ARG A 74 -4.81 -5.75 -15.50
CA ARG A 74 -5.56 -5.32 -16.71
C ARG A 74 -7.08 -5.45 -16.56
N ASP A 75 -7.56 -6.06 -15.47
CA ASP A 75 -9.00 -6.25 -15.23
C ASP A 75 -9.64 -4.99 -14.64
N ILE A 76 -9.87 -3.99 -15.49
CA ILE A 76 -10.56 -2.74 -15.09
C ILE A 76 -12.06 -2.95 -14.78
N GLY A 77 -12.61 -4.13 -15.04
CA GLY A 77 -13.97 -4.54 -14.66
C GLY A 77 -14.08 -5.15 -13.26
N SER A 78 -12.96 -5.32 -12.58
CA SER A 78 -12.91 -5.89 -11.22
C SER A 78 -13.71 -5.08 -10.21
N THR A 79 -14.14 -5.72 -9.12
CA THR A 79 -14.92 -5.11 -8.02
C THR A 79 -14.27 -3.86 -7.45
N ILE A 80 -12.94 -3.85 -7.27
CA ILE A 80 -12.17 -2.71 -6.73
C ILE A 80 -12.11 -1.50 -7.68
N ALA A 81 -12.51 -1.65 -8.92
CA ALA A 81 -12.63 -0.56 -9.89
C ALA A 81 -13.92 0.27 -9.72
N SER A 82 -14.82 -0.15 -8.81
CA SER A 82 -16.11 0.51 -8.57
C SER A 82 -16.18 1.16 -7.19
N GLY A 83 -16.69 2.40 -7.14
CA GLY A 83 -16.94 3.10 -5.87
C GLY A 83 -18.02 2.46 -4.99
N SER A 84 -18.94 1.67 -5.58
CA SER A 84 -19.97 0.93 -4.83
C SER A 84 -19.38 -0.23 -4.02
N PHE A 85 -18.22 -0.75 -4.41
CA PHE A 85 -17.48 -1.73 -3.61
C PHE A 85 -16.78 -1.03 -2.45
N ARG A 86 -17.15 -1.37 -1.22
CA ARG A 86 -16.60 -0.72 -0.04
C ARG A 86 -15.24 -1.28 0.33
N CYS A 87 -14.21 -0.43 0.22
CA CYS A 87 -12.87 -0.67 0.75
C CYS A 87 -12.56 0.40 1.81
N ASP A 88 -11.83 0.04 2.85
CA ASP A 88 -11.46 0.92 3.96
C ASP A 88 -10.15 1.68 3.68
N GLY A 89 -9.33 1.18 2.76
CA GLY A 89 -8.10 1.82 2.35
C GLY A 89 -7.37 1.10 1.22
N MET A 90 -6.41 1.81 0.63
CA MET A 90 -5.51 1.28 -0.38
C MET A 90 -4.08 1.74 -0.10
N VAL A 91 -3.13 0.82 -0.26
CA VAL A 91 -1.69 1.11 -0.21
C VAL A 91 -1.05 0.69 -1.52
N ILE A 92 -0.27 1.57 -2.13
CA ILE A 92 0.59 1.24 -3.27
C ILE A 92 2.03 1.14 -2.73
N ALA A 93 2.54 -0.07 -2.55
CA ALA A 93 3.80 -0.36 -1.87
C ALA A 93 4.66 -1.39 -2.65
N PRO A 94 5.70 -0.94 -3.34
CA PRO A 94 6.11 0.43 -3.58
C PRO A 94 5.28 1.13 -4.67
N CYS A 95 5.32 2.47 -4.69
CA CYS A 95 4.71 3.29 -5.73
C CYS A 95 5.79 3.88 -6.65
N SER A 96 5.78 3.51 -7.92
CA SER A 96 6.68 4.08 -8.94
C SER A 96 6.26 5.49 -9.34
N MET A 97 7.19 6.28 -9.85
CA MET A 97 6.89 7.64 -10.35
C MET A 97 5.89 7.63 -11.50
N ARG A 98 5.89 6.59 -12.35
CA ARG A 98 4.85 6.42 -13.38
C ARG A 98 3.47 6.27 -12.75
N THR A 99 3.35 5.43 -11.72
CA THR A 99 2.07 5.20 -11.02
C THR A 99 1.62 6.47 -10.28
N LEU A 100 2.55 7.14 -9.58
CA LEU A 100 2.28 8.43 -8.94
C LEU A 100 1.79 9.48 -9.96
N ALA A 101 2.44 9.60 -11.12
CA ALA A 101 2.02 10.53 -12.16
C ALA A 101 0.62 10.20 -12.69
N ALA A 102 0.32 8.93 -12.93
CA ALA A 102 -1.00 8.51 -13.38
C ALA A 102 -2.09 8.87 -12.36
N VAL A 103 -1.86 8.62 -11.07
CA VAL A 103 -2.78 9.00 -9.98
C VAL A 103 -2.94 10.52 -9.91
N ALA A 104 -1.85 11.29 -9.99
CA ALA A 104 -1.85 12.75 -9.94
C ALA A 104 -2.66 13.40 -11.07
N HIS A 105 -2.74 12.73 -12.22
CA HIS A 105 -3.44 13.22 -13.41
C HIS A 105 -4.78 12.50 -13.69
N GLY A 106 -5.24 11.65 -12.78
CA GLY A 106 -6.51 10.92 -12.94
C GLY A 106 -6.51 9.89 -14.09
N LEU A 107 -5.35 9.38 -14.47
CA LEU A 107 -5.22 8.38 -15.53
C LEU A 107 -5.52 6.99 -14.97
N SER A 108 -6.55 6.35 -15.53
CA SER A 108 -7.06 5.04 -15.07
C SER A 108 -6.81 3.95 -16.13
N ASP A 109 -5.56 3.81 -16.56
CA ASP A 109 -5.15 2.93 -17.66
C ASP A 109 -4.91 1.46 -17.25
N ASN A 110 -4.94 1.20 -15.94
CA ASN A 110 -4.85 -0.14 -15.36
C ASN A 110 -5.60 -0.18 -14.01
N LEU A 111 -5.76 -1.38 -13.44
CA LEU A 111 -6.55 -1.56 -12.23
C LEU A 111 -5.94 -0.87 -11.00
N ILE A 112 -4.60 -0.74 -10.89
CA ILE A 112 -3.96 -0.03 -9.78
C ILE A 112 -4.36 1.45 -9.79
N THR A 113 -4.20 2.11 -10.93
CA THR A 113 -4.51 3.54 -11.08
C THR A 113 -6.02 3.80 -11.02
N ARG A 114 -6.84 2.87 -11.57
CA ARG A 114 -8.30 2.95 -11.43
C ARG A 114 -8.77 2.81 -9.99
N ALA A 115 -8.26 1.84 -9.23
CA ALA A 115 -8.60 1.68 -7.83
C ALA A 115 -8.15 2.89 -6.99
N ALA A 116 -6.98 3.46 -7.27
CA ALA A 116 -6.50 4.68 -6.62
C ALA A 116 -7.43 5.88 -6.90
N ASP A 117 -7.88 6.08 -8.15
CA ASP A 117 -8.87 7.08 -8.52
C ASP A 117 -10.19 6.88 -7.75
N VAL A 118 -10.65 5.64 -7.62
CA VAL A 118 -11.82 5.31 -6.81
C VAL A 118 -11.62 5.69 -5.34
N MET A 119 -10.45 5.39 -4.75
CA MET A 119 -10.17 5.80 -3.36
C MET A 119 -10.28 7.32 -3.20
N LEU A 120 -9.67 8.10 -4.09
CA LEU A 120 -9.68 9.55 -4.02
C LEU A 120 -11.09 10.14 -4.20
N LYS A 121 -11.85 9.70 -5.24
CA LYS A 121 -13.19 10.26 -5.49
C LYS A 121 -14.20 9.89 -4.40
N GLU A 122 -14.04 8.73 -3.75
CA GLU A 122 -14.88 8.28 -2.64
C GLU A 122 -14.38 8.80 -1.27
N ARG A 123 -13.32 9.64 -1.26
CA ARG A 123 -12.71 10.18 -0.03
C ARG A 123 -12.26 9.10 0.94
N ARG A 124 -11.77 7.98 0.40
CA ARG A 124 -11.20 6.87 1.16
C ARG A 124 -9.69 7.00 1.25
N ARG A 125 -9.10 6.34 2.22
CA ARG A 125 -7.66 6.41 2.50
C ARG A 125 -6.85 5.78 1.38
N LEU A 126 -5.94 6.57 0.78
CA LEU A 126 -4.99 6.14 -0.22
C LEU A 126 -3.58 6.50 0.24
N ILE A 127 -2.70 5.51 0.38
CA ILE A 127 -1.29 5.67 0.78
C ILE A 127 -0.41 5.26 -0.40
N LEU A 128 0.50 6.15 -0.81
CA LEU A 128 1.47 5.89 -1.86
C LEU A 128 2.87 5.86 -1.26
N MET A 129 3.45 4.68 -1.15
CA MET A 129 4.84 4.51 -0.71
C MET A 129 5.77 4.79 -1.89
N VAL A 130 5.90 6.07 -2.21
CA VAL A 130 6.67 6.53 -3.37
C VAL A 130 8.15 6.27 -3.17
N ARG A 131 8.78 5.63 -4.19
CA ARG A 131 10.20 5.31 -4.13
C ARG A 131 10.91 5.77 -5.40
N GLU A 132 11.74 6.80 -5.24
CA GLU A 132 12.60 7.37 -6.28
C GLU A 132 13.67 8.26 -5.65
N THR A 133 14.87 8.29 -6.26
CA THR A 133 15.95 9.20 -5.89
C THR A 133 16.97 9.32 -7.05
N PRO A 134 17.50 10.53 -7.38
CA PRO A 134 17.02 11.85 -6.92
C PRO A 134 15.65 12.21 -7.50
N LEU A 135 14.96 13.16 -6.86
CA LEU A 135 13.68 13.65 -7.36
C LEU A 135 13.86 14.79 -8.35
N ASN A 136 13.03 14.81 -9.41
CA ASN A 136 12.91 15.95 -10.31
C ASN A 136 11.64 16.76 -10.01
N LEU A 137 11.47 17.91 -10.69
CA LEU A 137 10.36 18.81 -10.48
C LEU A 137 8.99 18.15 -10.78
N ALA A 138 8.92 17.27 -11.79
CA ALA A 138 7.67 16.57 -12.11
C ALA A 138 7.26 15.63 -10.98
N HIS A 139 8.20 14.91 -10.36
CA HIS A 139 7.94 14.06 -9.21
C HIS A 139 7.36 14.86 -8.04
N LEU A 140 7.99 16.01 -7.71
CA LEU A 140 7.55 16.88 -6.61
C LEU A 140 6.15 17.46 -6.87
N ARG A 141 5.88 17.93 -8.09
CA ARG A 141 4.53 18.43 -8.48
C ARG A 141 3.47 17.34 -8.37
N ASN A 142 3.76 16.12 -8.82
CA ASN A 142 2.82 15.01 -8.72
C ASN A 142 2.55 14.62 -7.26
N MET A 143 3.58 14.64 -6.39
CA MET A 143 3.40 14.42 -4.95
C MET A 143 2.51 15.50 -4.33
N THR A 144 2.73 16.76 -4.68
CA THR A 144 1.90 17.87 -4.23
C THR A 144 0.44 17.67 -4.66
N SER A 145 0.21 17.41 -5.95
CA SER A 145 -1.14 17.20 -6.50
C SER A 145 -1.88 16.05 -5.80
N VAL A 146 -1.21 14.91 -5.58
CA VAL A 146 -1.83 13.77 -4.86
C VAL A 146 -2.15 14.14 -3.42
N THR A 147 -1.28 14.91 -2.75
CA THR A 147 -1.50 15.37 -1.37
C THR A 147 -2.69 16.33 -1.30
N GLU A 148 -2.83 17.27 -2.22
CA GLU A 148 -3.96 18.19 -2.33
C GLU A 148 -5.30 17.46 -2.55
N MET A 149 -5.27 16.35 -3.30
CA MET A 149 -6.45 15.50 -3.50
C MET A 149 -6.80 14.62 -2.29
N GLY A 150 -5.98 14.62 -1.22
CA GLY A 150 -6.19 13.86 0.00
C GLY A 150 -5.50 12.50 0.04
N GLY A 151 -4.63 12.19 -0.93
CA GLY A 151 -3.74 11.01 -0.87
C GLY A 151 -2.58 11.25 0.10
N ILE A 152 -2.10 10.19 0.72
CA ILE A 152 -0.95 10.22 1.63
C ILE A 152 0.29 9.80 0.85
N VAL A 153 1.18 10.74 0.58
CA VAL A 153 2.49 10.45 0.01
C VAL A 153 3.43 10.04 1.14
N PHE A 154 3.87 8.78 1.10
CA PHE A 154 4.66 8.15 2.16
C PHE A 154 5.94 7.54 1.57
N PRO A 155 7.01 8.29 1.37
CA PRO A 155 8.30 7.74 0.99
C PRO A 155 8.81 6.81 2.11
N PRO A 156 9.31 5.59 1.81
CA PRO A 156 9.82 4.66 2.82
C PRO A 156 11.22 5.08 3.29
N VAL A 157 11.28 6.24 3.97
CA VAL A 157 12.52 6.78 4.54
C VAL A 157 12.77 6.14 5.89
N PRO A 158 13.90 5.45 6.11
CA PRO A 158 14.18 4.78 7.37
C PRO A 158 14.39 5.76 8.52
N GLY A 159 13.79 5.44 9.68
CA GLY A 159 14.03 6.14 10.93
C GLY A 159 15.12 5.44 11.74
N PHE A 160 16.22 6.16 12.06
CA PHE A 160 17.35 5.59 12.80
C PHE A 160 17.27 5.79 14.33
N TYR A 161 16.31 6.57 14.82
CA TYR A 161 16.15 6.84 16.26
C TYR A 161 15.83 5.57 17.08
N GLN A 162 15.30 4.53 16.44
CA GLN A 162 15.03 3.23 17.05
C GLN A 162 16.25 2.30 17.02
N ARG A 163 17.38 2.71 16.41
CA ARG A 163 18.62 1.94 16.26
C ARG A 163 18.42 0.55 15.65
N PRO A 164 17.76 0.43 14.47
CA PRO A 164 17.52 -0.85 13.83
C PRO A 164 18.86 -1.54 13.52
N GLN A 165 18.93 -2.86 13.79
CA GLN A 165 20.12 -3.67 13.59
C GLN A 165 20.07 -4.44 12.28
N THR A 166 18.88 -4.62 11.71
CA THR A 166 18.65 -5.39 10.50
C THR A 166 17.80 -4.62 9.50
N ILE A 167 17.90 -5.00 8.22
CA ILE A 167 17.02 -4.48 7.17
C ILE A 167 15.56 -4.85 7.50
N GLU A 168 15.35 -6.01 8.06
CA GLU A 168 14.01 -6.51 8.40
C GLU A 168 13.33 -5.64 9.47
N GLU A 169 14.07 -5.21 10.48
CA GLU A 169 13.59 -4.24 11.47
C GLU A 169 13.23 -2.90 10.83
N MET A 170 14.06 -2.39 9.91
CA MET A 170 13.76 -1.14 9.19
C MET A 170 12.49 -1.24 8.35
N VAL A 171 12.32 -2.35 7.64
CA VAL A 171 11.10 -2.65 6.87
C VAL A 171 9.90 -2.76 7.81
N GLY A 172 10.03 -3.50 8.91
CA GLY A 172 8.99 -3.67 9.91
C GLY A 172 8.52 -2.35 10.50
N HIS A 173 9.43 -1.46 10.90
CA HIS A 173 9.10 -0.12 11.40
C HIS A 173 8.33 0.71 10.37
N THR A 174 8.79 0.70 9.11
CA THR A 174 8.13 1.43 8.03
C THR A 174 6.70 0.91 7.79
N VAL A 175 6.54 -0.41 7.74
CA VAL A 175 5.22 -1.04 7.53
C VAL A 175 4.30 -0.81 8.72
N SER A 176 4.80 -0.87 9.96
CA SER A 176 4.01 -0.55 11.17
C SER A 176 3.44 0.88 11.12
N ARG A 177 4.19 1.85 10.59
CA ARG A 177 3.67 3.22 10.38
C ARG A 177 2.57 3.27 9.33
N VAL A 178 2.67 2.48 8.26
CA VAL A 178 1.59 2.35 7.27
C VAL A 178 0.35 1.69 7.88
N MET A 179 0.54 0.66 8.72
CA MET A 179 -0.55 0.01 9.46
C MET A 179 -1.26 1.00 10.41
N ASP A 180 -0.51 1.86 11.11
CA ASP A 180 -1.12 2.95 11.92
C ASP A 180 -1.98 3.87 11.06
N LEU A 181 -1.50 4.27 9.88
CA LEU A 181 -2.27 5.10 8.95
C LEU A 181 -3.51 4.40 8.40
N LEU A 182 -3.59 3.09 8.43
CA LEU A 182 -4.76 2.29 8.06
C LEU A 182 -5.71 2.03 9.24
N ASP A 183 -5.44 2.56 10.43
CA ASP A 183 -6.15 2.29 11.70
C ASP A 183 -6.04 0.83 12.16
N PHE A 184 -4.87 0.22 11.93
CA PHE A 184 -4.47 -1.10 12.45
C PHE A 184 -3.18 -0.98 13.29
N PRO A 185 -3.23 -0.33 14.45
CA PRO A 185 -2.04 -0.15 15.27
C PRO A 185 -1.47 -1.51 15.71
N GLN A 186 -0.16 -1.68 15.53
CA GLN A 186 0.55 -2.87 15.99
C GLN A 186 0.90 -2.69 17.48
N ALA A 187 0.58 -3.68 18.31
CA ALA A 187 0.79 -3.60 19.77
C ALA A 187 2.27 -3.55 20.16
N ASP A 188 3.11 -4.20 19.38
CA ASP A 188 4.57 -4.32 19.56
C ASP A 188 5.38 -3.27 18.77
N ALA A 189 4.70 -2.35 18.07
CA ALA A 189 5.36 -1.28 17.33
C ALA A 189 6.13 -0.36 18.28
N VAL A 190 7.44 -0.24 18.07
CA VAL A 190 8.27 0.72 18.84
C VAL A 190 7.84 2.14 18.50
N ARG A 191 7.42 2.89 19.52
CA ARG A 191 6.94 4.27 19.39
C ARG A 191 7.91 5.24 20.03
N TRP A 192 7.96 6.45 19.49
CA TRP A 192 8.73 7.52 20.08
C TRP A 192 8.03 8.04 21.34
N ASN A 193 8.71 7.92 22.49
CA ASN A 193 8.18 8.36 23.80
C ASN A 193 8.92 9.60 24.36
N GLY A 194 9.64 10.33 23.51
CA GLY A 194 10.46 11.47 23.90
C GLY A 194 11.92 11.10 24.13
N LEU A 195 12.75 12.11 24.37
CA LEU A 195 14.11 11.95 24.86
C LEU A 195 14.03 11.78 26.39
N ALA A 196 14.65 10.73 26.93
CA ALA A 196 14.80 10.54 28.37
C ALA A 196 15.88 11.47 28.90
#